data_92f0ae2ad1b871357a96c2198f519d8e
#
_entry.id   92f0ae2ad1b871357a96c2198f519d8e
#
_cell.length_a   1.000
_cell.length_b   1.000
_cell.length_c   1.000
_cell.angle_alpha   90.00
_cell.angle_beta   90.00
_cell.angle_gamma   90.00
#
_symmetry.space_group_name_H-M   'P 1'
#
loop_
_entity.id
_entity.type
_entity.pdbx_description
1 polymer ?
#
loop_
_entity_poly.entity_id
_entity_poly.type
_entity_poly.pdbx_seq_one_letter_code
_entity_poly.pdbx_strand_id
1 'polypeptide(L)'
;MIVPMVNAIYLSFTSSTALSVGFNSKFVFLDNYKYMFQDKDFLQALFNTLKLMLVIPAVTIFLSLVFAFILTQGQLKEKSFYRTVFFFPSIVSMTVVGIVWSFVFNPTRGILNHMLDLFHLSTWKHAWLGEGKTALWCIGAALVWQAIGYYMVMHVASIDGISQEVYEAASIAVSYTHLRA
;
A
#
# COMPACT_ATOMS: atom_id res chain seq x y z
N MET A 1 -6.75 21.13 18.09
CA MET A 1 -5.68 20.47 17.32
C MET A 1 -4.39 21.30 17.23
N ILE A 2 -4.41 22.61 17.12
CA ILE A 2 -3.21 23.47 16.96
C ILE A 2 -2.30 23.44 18.21
N VAL A 3 -2.87 23.55 19.42
CA VAL A 3 -2.09 23.58 20.67
C VAL A 3 -1.19 22.35 20.87
N PRO A 4 -1.66 21.09 20.71
CA PRO A 4 -0.79 19.92 20.81
C PRO A 4 0.35 19.91 19.77
N MET A 5 0.10 20.40 18.55
CA MET A 5 1.13 20.48 17.51
C MET A 5 2.23 21.49 17.88
N VAL A 6 1.86 22.68 18.35
CA VAL A 6 2.82 23.69 18.79
C VAL A 6 3.64 23.18 19.98
N ASN A 7 2.98 22.52 20.95
CA ASN A 7 3.68 21.90 22.07
C ASN A 7 4.64 20.79 21.63
N ALA A 8 4.25 19.94 20.69
CA ALA A 8 5.12 18.89 20.16
C ALA A 8 6.37 19.48 19.48
N ILE A 9 6.20 20.55 18.70
CA ILE A 9 7.32 21.29 18.09
C ILE A 9 8.22 21.88 19.16
N TYR A 10 7.66 22.55 20.17
CA TYR A 10 8.45 23.11 21.28
C TYR A 10 9.22 22.02 22.04
N LEU A 11 8.57 20.91 22.39
CA LEU A 11 9.18 19.79 23.09
C LEU A 11 10.30 19.12 22.28
N SER A 12 10.24 19.13 20.95
CA SER A 12 11.29 18.57 20.10
C SER A 12 12.65 19.27 20.23
N PHE A 13 12.65 20.53 20.70
CA PHE A 13 13.86 21.32 20.98
C PHE A 13 14.32 21.25 22.44
N THR A 14 13.65 20.44 23.26
CA THR A 14 13.96 20.31 24.69
C THR A 14 14.42 18.90 25.04
N SER A 15 15.15 18.74 26.15
CA SER A 15 15.58 17.44 26.68
C SER A 15 14.46 16.69 27.41
N SER A 16 13.18 16.99 27.10
CA SER A 16 12.04 16.35 27.74
C SER A 16 11.87 14.91 27.28
N THR A 17 11.70 14.00 28.23
CA THR A 17 11.26 12.62 27.96
C THR A 17 9.77 12.49 28.31
N ALA A 18 9.11 11.44 27.81
CA ALA A 18 7.70 11.16 28.11
C ALA A 18 7.39 11.11 29.63
N LEU A 19 8.38 10.81 30.45
CA LEU A 19 8.28 10.73 31.92
C LEU A 19 8.60 12.07 32.62
N SER A 20 9.21 13.03 31.94
CA SER A 20 9.70 14.29 32.50
C SER A 20 9.05 15.54 31.91
N VAL A 21 7.92 15.37 31.21
CA VAL A 21 7.18 16.49 30.62
C VAL A 21 6.75 17.48 31.71
N GLY A 22 7.36 18.65 31.70
CA GLY A 22 7.07 19.74 32.65
C GLY A 22 8.02 19.89 33.82
N PHE A 23 8.95 18.98 34.08
CA PHE A 23 9.96 19.10 35.11
C PHE A 23 11.38 19.21 34.53
N ASN A 24 12.04 20.37 34.67
CA ASN A 24 13.45 20.61 34.31
C ASN A 24 13.86 20.26 32.85
N SER A 25 13.01 20.53 31.89
CA SER A 25 13.41 20.42 30.49
C SER A 25 14.38 21.52 30.11
N LYS A 26 15.62 21.16 29.77
CA LYS A 26 16.61 22.11 29.21
C LYS A 26 16.38 22.23 27.71
N PHE A 27 16.55 23.45 27.20
CA PHE A 27 16.51 23.68 25.76
C PHE A 27 17.82 23.14 25.14
N VAL A 28 17.70 22.16 24.24
CA VAL A 28 18.83 21.43 23.61
C VAL A 28 18.97 21.73 22.12
N PHE A 29 18.21 22.72 21.63
CA PHE A 29 18.21 23.13 20.23
C PHE A 29 18.04 21.97 19.25
N LEU A 30 19.03 21.64 18.43
CA LEU A 30 18.96 20.59 17.38
C LEU A 30 19.59 19.26 17.81
N ASP A 31 20.01 19.08 19.03
CA ASP A 31 20.70 17.85 19.46
C ASP A 31 19.80 16.61 19.32
N ASN A 32 18.50 16.72 19.61
CA ASN A 32 17.56 15.62 19.41
C ASN A 32 17.51 15.17 17.94
N TYR A 33 17.53 16.11 17.01
CA TYR A 33 17.54 15.81 15.57
C TYR A 33 18.86 15.17 15.13
N LYS A 34 19.98 15.63 15.71
CA LYS A 34 21.28 15.04 15.45
C LYS A 34 21.35 13.58 15.93
N TYR A 35 20.86 13.29 17.14
CA TYR A 35 20.75 11.93 17.65
C TYR A 35 19.85 11.07 16.80
N MET A 36 18.69 11.59 16.39
CA MET A 36 17.74 10.90 15.52
C MET A 36 18.38 10.48 14.20
N PHE A 37 19.15 11.35 13.54
CA PHE A 37 19.85 11.00 12.29
C PHE A 37 21.10 10.14 12.48
N GLN A 38 21.57 9.93 13.70
CA GLN A 38 22.64 8.99 14.04
C GLN A 38 22.10 7.61 14.45
N ASP A 39 20.82 7.54 14.79
CA ASP A 39 20.15 6.30 15.18
C ASP A 39 19.88 5.44 13.93
N LYS A 40 20.52 4.26 13.90
CA LYS A 40 20.40 3.31 12.80
C LYS A 40 18.98 2.74 12.68
N ASP A 41 18.31 2.52 13.81
CA ASP A 41 16.95 1.95 13.82
C ASP A 41 15.95 2.96 13.26
N PHE A 42 16.10 4.24 13.63
CA PHE A 42 15.31 5.34 13.05
C PHE A 42 15.52 5.45 11.54
N LEU A 43 16.77 5.46 11.07
CA LEU A 43 17.09 5.56 9.65
C LEU A 43 16.52 4.35 8.88
N GLN A 44 16.65 3.15 9.43
CA GLN A 44 16.08 1.95 8.80
C GLN A 44 14.55 2.04 8.73
N ALA A 45 13.88 2.47 9.79
CA ALA A 45 12.44 2.67 9.80
C ALA A 45 11.99 3.72 8.77
N LEU A 46 12.73 4.84 8.68
CA LEU A 46 12.49 5.89 7.69
C LEU A 46 12.61 5.36 6.26
N PHE A 47 13.70 4.65 5.95
CA PHE A 47 13.89 4.04 4.62
C PHE A 47 12.81 2.99 4.31
N ASN A 48 12.41 2.19 5.26
CA ASN A 48 11.32 1.22 5.08
C ASN A 48 9.98 1.92 4.79
N THR A 49 9.69 3.01 5.51
CA THR A 49 8.49 3.82 5.27
C THR A 49 8.52 4.44 3.87
N LEU A 50 9.65 5.02 3.45
CA LEU A 50 9.79 5.59 2.10
C LEU A 50 9.64 4.52 1.00
N LYS A 51 10.20 3.32 1.18
CA LYS A 51 10.01 2.20 0.25
C LYS A 51 8.53 1.84 0.12
N LEU A 52 7.83 1.66 1.24
CA LEU A 52 6.40 1.33 1.21
C LEU A 52 5.58 2.46 0.59
N MET A 53 5.90 3.72 0.92
CA MET A 53 5.22 4.91 0.39
C MET A 53 5.34 5.04 -1.13
N LEU A 54 6.44 4.61 -1.72
CA LEU A 54 6.64 4.63 -3.16
C LEU A 54 6.06 3.39 -3.85
N VAL A 55 6.34 2.21 -3.31
CA VAL A 55 6.01 0.95 -3.97
C VAL A 55 4.52 0.60 -3.86
N ILE A 56 3.93 0.74 -2.66
CA ILE A 56 2.53 0.32 -2.45
C ILE A 56 1.56 1.12 -3.33
N PRO A 57 1.59 2.47 -3.37
CA PRO A 57 0.69 3.22 -4.25
C PRO A 57 0.92 2.92 -5.72
N ALA A 58 2.18 2.81 -6.16
CA ALA A 58 2.50 2.51 -7.55
C ALA A 58 1.93 1.15 -7.99
N VAL A 59 2.15 0.10 -7.19
CA VAL A 59 1.63 -1.25 -7.47
C VAL A 59 0.10 -1.26 -7.38
N THR A 60 -0.48 -0.61 -6.38
CA THR A 60 -1.94 -0.55 -6.21
C THR A 60 -2.61 0.15 -7.39
N ILE A 61 -2.13 1.32 -7.80
CA ILE A 61 -2.68 2.07 -8.94
C ILE A 61 -2.54 1.26 -10.22
N PHE A 62 -1.36 0.68 -10.47
CA PHE A 62 -1.13 -0.13 -11.66
C PHE A 62 -2.08 -1.33 -11.73
N LEU A 63 -2.15 -2.14 -10.67
CA LEU A 63 -3.00 -3.33 -10.65
C LEU A 63 -4.49 -2.95 -10.70
N SER A 64 -4.92 -1.93 -9.97
CA SER A 64 -6.31 -1.47 -9.99
C SER A 64 -6.73 -0.96 -11.37
N LEU A 65 -5.83 -0.27 -12.08
CA LEU A 65 -6.08 0.17 -13.47
C LEU A 65 -6.20 -1.02 -14.42
N VAL A 66 -5.31 -2.03 -14.31
CA VAL A 66 -5.40 -3.26 -15.11
C VAL A 66 -6.73 -3.97 -14.87
N PHE A 67 -7.14 -4.16 -13.62
CA PHE A 67 -8.43 -4.77 -13.31
C PHE A 67 -9.61 -3.93 -13.79
N ALA A 68 -9.56 -2.61 -13.66
CA ALA A 68 -10.59 -1.72 -14.17
C ALA A 68 -10.72 -1.84 -15.69
N PHE A 69 -9.60 -1.87 -16.41
CA PHE A 69 -9.58 -2.05 -17.86
C PHE A 69 -10.19 -3.40 -18.28
N ILE A 70 -9.82 -4.49 -17.62
CA ILE A 70 -10.40 -5.82 -17.88
C ILE A 70 -11.92 -5.81 -17.65
N LEU A 71 -12.39 -5.15 -16.59
CA LEU A 71 -13.81 -5.07 -16.28
C LEU A 71 -14.60 -4.19 -17.23
N THR A 72 -14.01 -3.11 -17.74
CA THR A 72 -14.71 -2.17 -18.66
C THR A 72 -14.71 -2.67 -20.09
N GLN A 73 -13.56 -3.13 -20.59
CA GLN A 73 -13.39 -3.58 -21.97
C GLN A 73 -13.73 -5.07 -22.17
N GLY A 74 -13.63 -5.89 -21.13
CA GLY A 74 -13.96 -7.30 -21.18
C GLY A 74 -15.47 -7.52 -21.38
N GLN A 75 -15.83 -8.51 -22.19
CA GLN A 75 -17.23 -8.95 -22.36
C GLN A 75 -17.68 -9.85 -21.19
N LEU A 76 -17.36 -9.45 -19.97
CA LEU A 76 -17.69 -10.24 -18.78
C LEU A 76 -19.18 -10.08 -18.47
N LYS A 77 -19.91 -11.20 -18.39
CA LYS A 77 -21.34 -11.20 -18.05
C LYS A 77 -21.62 -10.73 -16.61
N GLU A 78 -20.69 -10.99 -15.69
CA GLU A 78 -20.86 -10.80 -14.24
C GLU A 78 -20.02 -9.62 -13.69
N LYS A 79 -19.95 -8.51 -14.43
CA LYS A 79 -19.15 -7.32 -14.03
C LYS A 79 -19.44 -6.85 -12.60
N SER A 80 -20.72 -6.82 -12.21
CA SER A 80 -21.15 -6.39 -10.88
C SER A 80 -20.63 -7.31 -9.78
N PHE A 81 -20.63 -8.61 -10.02
CA PHE A 81 -20.10 -9.60 -9.08
C PHE A 81 -18.60 -9.40 -8.83
N TYR A 82 -17.81 -9.25 -9.90
CA TYR A 82 -16.38 -8.99 -9.78
C TYR A 82 -16.08 -7.68 -9.06
N ARG A 83 -16.82 -6.59 -9.35
CA ARG A 83 -16.71 -5.33 -8.62
C ARG A 83 -16.91 -5.54 -7.12
N THR A 84 -17.94 -6.28 -6.72
CA THR A 84 -18.24 -6.56 -5.32
C THR A 84 -17.15 -7.39 -4.64
N VAL A 85 -16.68 -8.47 -5.28
CA VAL A 85 -15.64 -9.35 -4.73
C VAL A 85 -14.32 -8.61 -4.53
N PHE A 86 -13.89 -7.81 -5.51
CA PHE A 86 -12.65 -7.02 -5.39
C PHE A 86 -12.78 -5.87 -4.40
N PHE A 87 -13.98 -5.28 -4.26
CA PHE A 87 -14.22 -4.20 -3.31
C PHE A 87 -14.32 -4.68 -1.86
N PHE A 88 -14.74 -5.92 -1.64
CA PHE A 88 -14.97 -6.47 -0.31
C PHE A 88 -13.78 -6.29 0.66
N PRO A 89 -12.50 -6.55 0.28
CA PRO A 89 -11.37 -6.34 1.18
C PRO A 89 -11.24 -4.91 1.69
N SER A 90 -11.63 -3.91 0.91
CA SER A 90 -11.46 -2.49 1.27
C SER A 90 -12.41 -2.02 2.38
N ILE A 91 -13.51 -2.73 2.63
CA ILE A 91 -14.44 -2.42 3.74
C ILE A 91 -14.08 -3.14 5.04
N VAL A 92 -13.13 -4.08 4.99
CA VAL A 92 -12.70 -4.84 6.18
C VAL A 92 -11.76 -3.97 7.01
N SER A 93 -11.92 -4.00 8.35
CA SER A 93 -11.03 -3.23 9.23
C SER A 93 -9.58 -3.72 9.12
N MET A 94 -8.62 -2.79 9.25
CA MET A 94 -7.19 -3.10 9.16
C MET A 94 -6.75 -4.16 10.19
N THR A 95 -7.36 -4.17 11.38
CA THR A 95 -7.09 -5.19 12.40
C THR A 95 -7.46 -6.59 11.92
N VAL A 96 -8.63 -6.74 11.29
CA VAL A 96 -9.07 -8.03 10.74
C VAL A 96 -8.18 -8.46 9.59
N VAL A 97 -7.80 -7.53 8.72
CA VAL A 97 -6.83 -7.78 7.63
C VAL A 97 -5.51 -8.30 8.21
N GLY A 98 -4.98 -7.65 9.24
CA GLY A 98 -3.74 -8.10 9.91
C GLY A 98 -3.84 -9.52 10.47
N ILE A 99 -4.98 -9.85 11.12
CA ILE A 99 -5.22 -11.21 11.64
C ILE A 99 -5.30 -12.24 10.51
N VAL A 100 -6.08 -11.97 9.47
CA VAL A 100 -6.23 -12.89 8.32
C VAL A 100 -4.87 -13.16 7.66
N TRP A 101 -4.11 -12.11 7.38
CA TRP A 101 -2.79 -12.25 6.74
C TRP A 101 -1.74 -12.90 7.67
N SER A 102 -1.86 -12.76 8.99
CA SER A 102 -1.01 -13.50 9.93
C SER A 102 -1.22 -15.01 9.84
N PHE A 103 -2.44 -15.46 9.57
CA PHE A 103 -2.71 -16.88 9.29
C PHE A 103 -2.19 -17.30 7.90
N VAL A 104 -2.33 -16.47 6.88
CA VAL A 104 -1.81 -16.77 5.54
C VAL A 104 -0.29 -16.93 5.56
N PHE A 105 0.42 -16.05 6.26
CA PHE A 105 1.89 -16.03 6.37
C PHE A 105 2.45 -16.87 7.51
N ASN A 106 1.63 -17.64 8.23
CA ASN A 106 2.12 -18.49 9.31
C ASN A 106 3.14 -19.51 8.79
N PRO A 107 4.33 -19.64 9.41
CA PRO A 107 5.39 -20.50 8.87
C PRO A 107 5.08 -22.00 8.91
N THR A 108 4.25 -22.45 9.85
CA THR A 108 3.97 -23.88 10.04
C THR A 108 2.61 -24.31 9.50
N ARG A 109 1.58 -23.46 9.64
CA ARG A 109 0.19 -23.78 9.27
C ARG A 109 -0.38 -22.82 8.20
N GLY A 110 0.46 -21.92 7.68
CA GLY A 110 0.02 -20.90 6.73
C GLY A 110 -0.28 -21.45 5.35
N ILE A 111 -1.30 -20.87 4.74
CA ILE A 111 -1.75 -21.23 3.40
C ILE A 111 -0.62 -21.10 2.38
N LEU A 112 0.21 -20.04 2.49
CA LEU A 112 1.27 -19.76 1.54
C LEU A 112 2.33 -20.87 1.51
N ASN A 113 2.82 -21.30 2.69
CA ASN A 113 3.81 -22.38 2.77
C ASN A 113 3.22 -23.74 2.34
N HIS A 114 1.94 -24.00 2.62
CA HIS A 114 1.28 -25.19 2.12
C HIS A 114 1.10 -25.18 0.60
N MET A 115 0.79 -24.05 0.00
CA MET A 115 0.74 -23.94 -1.47
C MET A 115 2.13 -24.17 -2.09
N LEU A 116 3.20 -23.67 -1.49
CA LEU A 116 4.55 -23.94 -1.96
C LEU A 116 4.90 -25.43 -1.88
N ASP A 117 4.43 -26.16 -0.87
CA ASP A 117 4.60 -27.62 -0.80
C ASP A 117 3.85 -28.35 -1.92
N LEU A 118 2.62 -27.94 -2.22
CA LEU A 118 1.83 -28.54 -3.32
C LEU A 118 2.51 -28.37 -4.68
N PHE A 119 3.21 -27.26 -4.89
CA PHE A 119 3.97 -27.01 -6.12
C PHE A 119 5.41 -27.55 -6.08
N HIS A 120 5.80 -28.33 -5.06
CA HIS A 120 7.16 -28.84 -4.86
C HIS A 120 8.22 -27.73 -4.72
N LEU A 121 7.83 -26.54 -4.24
CA LEU A 121 8.70 -25.38 -4.02
C LEU A 121 9.07 -25.22 -2.55
N SER A 122 9.30 -26.33 -1.83
CA SER A 122 9.58 -26.32 -0.37
C SER A 122 10.81 -25.52 0.02
N THR A 123 11.77 -25.33 -0.90
CA THR A 123 12.96 -24.50 -0.70
C THR A 123 12.67 -23.00 -0.56
N TRP A 124 11.47 -22.57 -0.98
CA TRP A 124 11.02 -21.17 -0.92
C TRP A 124 10.18 -20.85 0.32
N LYS A 125 10.06 -21.84 1.22
CA LYS A 125 9.33 -21.62 2.49
C LYS A 125 10.15 -20.75 3.41
N HIS A 126 9.48 -19.78 4.02
CA HIS A 126 10.10 -18.83 4.94
C HIS A 126 9.22 -18.60 6.17
N ALA A 127 9.82 -18.05 7.21
CA ALA A 127 9.10 -17.41 8.31
C ALA A 127 8.74 -15.96 7.90
N TRP A 128 7.80 -15.84 6.95
CA TRP A 128 7.48 -14.62 6.18
C TRP A 128 7.44 -13.33 6.98
N LEU A 129 6.81 -13.36 8.17
CA LEU A 129 6.72 -12.20 9.07
C LEU A 129 7.85 -12.17 10.12
N GLY A 130 8.59 -13.26 10.28
CA GLY A 130 9.70 -13.37 11.22
C GLY A 130 11.05 -12.93 10.65
N GLU A 131 11.15 -12.81 9.33
CA GLU A 131 12.39 -12.43 8.66
C GLU A 131 12.29 -10.97 8.19
N GLY A 132 13.26 -10.11 8.61
CA GLY A 132 13.25 -8.69 8.29
C GLY A 132 13.28 -8.36 6.79
N LYS A 133 13.78 -9.30 5.96
CA LYS A 133 13.80 -9.12 4.49
C LYS A 133 12.43 -9.30 3.84
N THR A 134 11.61 -10.21 4.37
CA THR A 134 10.32 -10.58 3.79
C THR A 134 9.14 -9.88 4.48
N ALA A 135 9.23 -9.64 5.79
CA ALA A 135 8.14 -9.06 6.58
C ALA A 135 7.58 -7.77 6.01
N LEU A 136 8.46 -6.85 5.57
CA LEU A 136 8.05 -5.57 4.99
C LEU A 136 7.19 -5.75 3.73
N TRP A 137 7.57 -6.67 2.85
CA TRP A 137 6.87 -6.95 1.61
C TRP A 137 5.57 -7.72 1.82
N CYS A 138 5.53 -8.59 2.84
CA CYS A 138 4.30 -9.27 3.26
C CYS A 138 3.25 -8.29 3.75
N ILE A 139 3.65 -7.30 4.56
CA ILE A 139 2.77 -6.20 4.97
C ILE A 139 2.32 -5.41 3.74
N GLY A 140 3.25 -5.07 2.84
CA GLY A 140 2.95 -4.38 1.59
C GLY A 140 1.92 -5.12 0.73
N ALA A 141 2.05 -6.45 0.59
CA ALA A 141 1.11 -7.27 -0.16
C ALA A 141 -0.31 -7.24 0.45
N ALA A 142 -0.41 -7.31 1.78
CA ALA A 142 -1.69 -7.20 2.48
C ALA A 142 -2.37 -5.83 2.24
N LEU A 143 -1.59 -4.74 2.28
CA LEU A 143 -2.07 -3.39 2.03
C LEU A 143 -2.52 -3.20 0.58
N VAL A 144 -1.75 -3.70 -0.40
CA VAL A 144 -2.14 -3.67 -1.82
C VAL A 144 -3.44 -4.45 -2.02
N TRP A 145 -3.53 -5.68 -1.48
CA TRP A 145 -4.73 -6.50 -1.59
C TRP A 145 -5.98 -5.79 -1.03
N GLN A 146 -5.85 -5.12 0.12
CA GLN A 146 -6.96 -4.39 0.71
C GLN A 146 -7.38 -3.17 -0.14
N ALA A 147 -6.41 -2.43 -0.70
CA ALA A 147 -6.66 -1.16 -1.36
C ALA A 147 -7.10 -1.32 -2.83
N ILE A 148 -6.70 -2.40 -3.49
CA ILE A 148 -6.84 -2.57 -4.95
C ILE A 148 -8.27 -2.41 -5.45
N GLY A 149 -9.25 -2.96 -4.71
CA GLY A 149 -10.66 -2.91 -5.10
C GLY A 149 -11.26 -1.52 -5.03
N TYR A 150 -10.89 -0.73 -4.04
CA TYR A 150 -11.32 0.66 -3.91
C TYR A 150 -10.83 1.51 -5.11
N TYR A 151 -9.55 1.46 -5.42
CA TYR A 151 -8.99 2.19 -6.56
C TYR A 151 -9.50 1.65 -7.90
N MET A 152 -9.72 0.35 -8.03
CA MET A 152 -10.34 -0.26 -9.23
C MET A 152 -11.71 0.33 -9.51
N VAL A 153 -12.58 0.45 -8.50
CA VAL A 153 -13.93 1.05 -8.67
C VAL A 153 -13.82 2.52 -9.08
N MET A 154 -12.87 3.28 -8.52
CA MET A 154 -12.63 4.67 -8.93
C MET A 154 -12.17 4.75 -10.39
N HIS A 155 -11.26 3.89 -10.82
CA HIS A 155 -10.81 3.84 -12.21
C HIS A 155 -11.92 3.44 -13.16
N VAL A 156 -12.77 2.46 -12.80
CA VAL A 156 -13.93 2.08 -13.58
C VAL A 156 -14.87 3.27 -13.78
N ALA A 157 -15.19 3.99 -12.69
CA ALA A 157 -16.05 5.19 -12.78
C ALA A 157 -15.44 6.29 -13.69
N SER A 158 -14.12 6.45 -13.64
CA SER A 158 -13.40 7.41 -14.50
C SER A 158 -13.44 6.99 -15.97
N ILE A 159 -13.27 5.70 -16.27
CA ILE A 159 -13.32 5.17 -17.63
C ILE A 159 -14.76 5.26 -18.20
N ASP A 160 -15.76 4.88 -17.41
CA ASP A 160 -17.17 4.95 -17.79
C ASP A 160 -17.65 6.41 -18.01
N GLY A 161 -16.95 7.39 -17.40
CA GLY A 161 -17.23 8.82 -17.55
C GLY A 161 -16.63 9.49 -18.80
N ILE A 162 -15.81 8.78 -19.58
CA ILE A 162 -15.24 9.31 -20.82
C ILE A 162 -16.34 9.38 -21.89
N SER A 163 -16.58 10.56 -22.46
CA SER A 163 -17.62 10.74 -23.49
C SER A 163 -17.30 9.97 -24.77
N GLN A 164 -18.35 9.51 -25.45
CA GLN A 164 -18.23 8.79 -26.72
C GLN A 164 -17.50 9.60 -27.80
N GLU A 165 -17.64 10.92 -27.78
CA GLU A 165 -16.98 11.85 -28.70
C GLU A 165 -15.43 11.76 -28.61
N VAL A 166 -14.89 11.52 -27.42
CA VAL A 166 -13.44 11.35 -27.24
C VAL A 166 -12.96 10.06 -27.91
N TYR A 167 -13.72 8.97 -27.78
CA TYR A 167 -13.39 7.71 -28.44
C TYR A 167 -13.48 7.81 -29.96
N GLU A 168 -14.48 8.51 -30.48
CA GLU A 168 -14.65 8.76 -31.92
C GLU A 168 -13.51 9.62 -32.46
N ALA A 169 -13.15 10.69 -31.76
CA ALA A 169 -12.01 11.53 -32.15
C ALA A 169 -10.69 10.76 -32.17
N ALA A 170 -10.46 9.89 -31.15
CA ALA A 170 -9.27 9.02 -31.09
C ALA A 170 -9.23 8.02 -32.24
N SER A 171 -10.37 7.42 -32.62
CA SER A 171 -10.47 6.48 -33.74
C SER A 171 -10.12 7.12 -35.06
N ILE A 172 -10.59 8.36 -35.30
CA ILE A 172 -10.26 9.14 -36.49
C ILE A 172 -8.77 9.48 -36.54
N ALA A 173 -8.19 9.90 -35.40
CA ALA A 173 -6.77 10.25 -35.32
C ALA A 173 -5.86 9.04 -35.63
N VAL A 174 -6.19 7.85 -35.13
CA VAL A 174 -5.46 6.61 -35.41
C VAL A 174 -5.59 6.20 -36.86
N SER A 175 -6.78 6.31 -37.46
CA SER A 175 -7.01 6.04 -38.90
C SER A 175 -6.14 6.95 -39.80
N TYR A 176 -5.98 8.22 -39.43
CA TYR A 176 -5.13 9.16 -40.17
C TYR A 176 -3.64 8.82 -40.13
N THR A 177 -3.16 8.31 -38.98
CA THR A 177 -1.75 7.92 -38.84
C THR A 177 -1.40 6.66 -39.65
N HIS A 178 -2.32 5.70 -39.74
CA HIS A 178 -2.15 4.50 -40.57
C HIS A 178 -2.27 4.76 -42.09
N LEU A 179 -3.01 5.78 -42.51
CA LEU A 179 -3.09 6.15 -43.91
C LEU A 179 -1.90 6.99 -44.42
N ARG A 180 -1.07 7.49 -43.50
CA ARG A 180 0.09 8.35 -43.83
C ARG A 180 1.44 7.60 -43.72
N ALA A 181 1.44 6.35 -43.30
CA ALA A 181 2.60 5.43 -43.26
C ALA A 181 2.56 4.46 -44.44
#